data_88850f92b9ad8e6580fb6ce9132b2f5b
#
_entry.id   88850f92b9ad8e6580fb6ce9132b2f5b
#
_cell.length_a   1.000
_cell.length_b   1.000
_cell.length_c   1.000
_cell.angle_alpha   90.00
_cell.angle_beta   90.00
_cell.angle_gamma   90.00
#
_symmetry.space_group_name_H-M   'P 1'
#
loop_
_entity.id
_entity.type
_entity.pdbx_description
1 polymer ?
#
loop_
_entity_poly.entity_id
_entity_poly.type
_entity_poly.pdbx_seq_one_letter_code
_entity_poly.pdbx_strand_id
1 'polypeptide(L)'
;MVNRRQFVKTVGLAAVAGAGIDAVGLQAAAGAQSDANAIKSKWARLLPGCCAYSYNEALRQGAMTMEDFILKAVELRLAGVDMTVYYLKSTDPEYLHSLRHLAYKHAVAFSGCACGVSMVQADAQKRADSVKQIEKWVDVTDELGASHLRIFAGVLPEGAKIKDAVDWVVEAMKAACDYSGQKGITLGVEDHEGVTQNADLCIEIMQRVNSPYAGINLDITNFTATPAQDAYAQIAACIPYATHIHIRDHFYDHTPVDMDRAWKIFAQAGYQGFVSAEYEQSFPDSLPSATGVPILVDEIQALCKKYSSV
;
A
#
# COMPACT_ATOMS: atom_id res chain seq x y z
N MET A 1 43.73 -2.98 -18.65
CA MET A 1 42.39 -3.63 -18.74
C MET A 1 42.32 -4.69 -17.67
N VAL A 2 41.60 -4.42 -16.59
CA VAL A 2 41.44 -5.35 -15.45
C VAL A 2 40.24 -6.26 -15.76
N ASN A 3 40.50 -7.57 -15.74
CA ASN A 3 39.54 -8.60 -16.14
C ASN A 3 38.48 -8.81 -15.02
N ARG A 4 37.19 -8.85 -15.38
CA ARG A 4 36.01 -9.01 -14.50
C ARG A 4 36.08 -10.22 -13.54
N ARG A 5 36.98 -11.16 -13.73
CA ARG A 5 37.15 -12.33 -12.85
C ARG A 5 38.01 -12.11 -11.60
N GLN A 6 38.69 -10.98 -11.46
CA GLN A 6 39.52 -10.66 -10.30
C GLN A 6 38.81 -9.87 -9.20
N PHE A 7 37.61 -9.34 -9.45
CA PHE A 7 36.87 -8.56 -8.46
C PHE A 7 36.16 -9.41 -7.39
N VAL A 8 35.96 -10.70 -7.61
CA VAL A 8 35.20 -11.59 -6.72
C VAL A 8 36.07 -12.30 -5.66
N LYS A 9 37.39 -12.12 -5.63
CA LYS A 9 38.30 -12.87 -4.75
C LYS A 9 38.87 -12.10 -3.54
N THR A 10 38.41 -10.87 -3.29
CA THR A 10 39.01 -10.05 -2.20
C THR A 10 38.02 -9.71 -1.08
N VAL A 11 36.92 -10.46 -0.90
CA VAL A 11 36.09 -10.40 0.30
C VAL A 11 35.98 -11.82 0.87
N GLY A 12 36.99 -12.21 1.61
CA GLY A 12 37.04 -13.49 2.27
C GLY A 12 37.90 -13.45 3.53
N LEU A 13 37.28 -13.78 4.64
CA LEU A 13 37.79 -14.15 5.95
C LEU A 13 38.60 -13.08 6.73
N ALA A 14 37.90 -12.43 7.66
CA ALA A 14 38.48 -12.11 8.96
C ALA A 14 37.73 -12.94 10.01
N ALA A 15 38.39 -13.98 10.52
CA ALA A 15 37.95 -14.69 11.72
C ALA A 15 38.21 -13.79 12.91
N VAL A 16 37.20 -13.45 13.69
CA VAL A 16 37.33 -12.75 14.96
C VAL A 16 37.04 -13.76 16.08
N ALA A 17 38.08 -14.01 16.86
CA ALA A 17 38.01 -14.73 18.13
C ALA A 17 37.20 -13.94 19.18
N GLY A 18 36.51 -14.65 20.04
CA GLY A 18 35.50 -14.16 20.97
C GLY A 18 35.92 -12.99 21.87
N ALA A 19 34.96 -12.12 22.06
CA ALA A 19 34.87 -11.25 23.24
C ALA A 19 33.36 -11.07 23.53
N GLY A 20 33.01 -11.10 24.81
CA GLY A 20 31.64 -11.13 25.32
C GLY A 20 30.78 -9.98 24.79
N ILE A 21 29.56 -10.31 24.39
CA ILE A 21 28.53 -9.35 23.97
C ILE A 21 27.84 -8.88 25.25
N ASP A 22 28.13 -7.66 25.68
CA ASP A 22 27.42 -6.99 26.76
C ASP A 22 25.94 -6.77 26.40
N ALA A 23 25.05 -6.94 27.37
CA ALA A 23 23.59 -6.79 27.23
C ALA A 23 23.11 -5.41 26.66
N VAL A 24 24.00 -4.41 26.68
CA VAL A 24 23.72 -3.07 26.08
C VAL A 24 23.68 -3.13 24.56
N GLY A 25 24.42 -4.04 23.91
CA GLY A 25 24.41 -4.22 22.46
C GLY A 25 23.10 -4.77 21.90
N LEU A 26 22.40 -5.60 22.68
CA LEU A 26 21.10 -6.17 22.27
C LEU A 26 19.96 -5.13 22.30
N GLN A 27 20.00 -4.17 23.22
CA GLN A 27 19.00 -3.09 23.28
C GLN A 27 19.17 -2.07 22.14
N ALA A 28 20.41 -1.80 21.73
CA ALA A 28 20.66 -0.92 20.59
C ALA A 28 20.25 -1.56 19.25
N ALA A 29 20.38 -2.88 19.10
CA ALA A 29 19.91 -3.60 17.91
C ALA A 29 18.38 -3.69 17.84
N ALA A 30 17.69 -3.85 18.97
CA ALA A 30 16.22 -3.83 19.04
C ALA A 30 15.64 -2.44 18.74
N GLY A 31 16.31 -1.35 19.18
CA GLY A 31 15.92 0.02 18.86
C GLY A 31 16.15 0.40 17.39
N ALA A 32 17.17 -0.16 16.72
CA ALA A 32 17.41 0.07 15.30
C ALA A 32 16.41 -0.67 14.40
N GLN A 33 15.87 -1.80 14.87
CA GLN A 33 14.90 -2.60 14.12
C GLN A 33 13.51 -1.96 14.09
N SER A 34 13.10 -1.23 15.15
CA SER A 34 11.82 -0.47 15.18
C SER A 34 11.79 0.71 14.21
N ASP A 35 12.95 1.21 13.79
CA ASP A 35 13.12 2.30 12.84
C ASP A 35 13.17 1.85 11.37
N ALA A 36 13.27 0.53 11.11
CA ALA A 36 13.44 -0.02 9.76
C ALA A 36 12.19 0.13 8.89
N ASN A 37 11.00 0.26 9.50
CA ASN A 37 9.73 0.39 8.79
C ASN A 37 9.31 1.85 8.54
N ALA A 38 9.94 2.82 9.20
CA ALA A 38 9.64 4.22 8.95
C ALA A 38 10.49 4.75 7.79
N ILE A 39 9.83 5.25 6.75
CA ILE A 39 10.50 5.90 5.62
C ILE A 39 11.17 7.17 6.15
N LYS A 40 12.51 7.17 6.23
CA LYS A 40 13.33 8.32 6.61
C LYS A 40 14.04 8.88 5.39
N SER A 41 13.30 9.55 4.53
CA SER A 41 13.89 10.29 3.41
C SER A 41 13.79 11.79 3.65
N LYS A 42 14.82 12.53 3.20
CA LYS A 42 14.77 14.00 3.12
C LYS A 42 14.13 14.49 1.81
N TRP A 43 13.79 13.56 0.92
CA TRP A 43 13.33 13.84 -0.43
C TRP A 43 11.99 13.15 -0.65
N ALA A 44 11.00 13.92 -1.03
CA ALA A 44 9.74 13.37 -1.51
C ALA A 44 9.86 13.01 -2.99
N ARG A 45 9.35 11.83 -3.35
CA ARG A 45 9.18 11.39 -4.73
C ARG A 45 7.77 10.85 -4.91
N LEU A 46 6.89 11.69 -5.41
CA LEU A 46 5.48 11.42 -5.53
C LEU A 46 5.16 11.03 -6.98
N LEU A 47 4.70 9.82 -7.17
CA LEU A 47 4.40 9.26 -8.49
C LEU A 47 2.88 9.19 -8.67
N PRO A 48 2.30 9.85 -9.71
CA PRO A 48 0.87 9.79 -9.94
C PRO A 48 0.45 8.40 -10.41
N GLY A 49 -0.59 7.86 -9.77
CA GLY A 49 -1.18 6.57 -10.07
C GLY A 49 -2.70 6.61 -10.13
N CYS A 50 -3.30 5.46 -10.43
CA CYS A 50 -4.74 5.25 -10.36
C CYS A 50 -5.04 3.82 -9.93
N CYS A 51 -5.97 3.66 -9.00
CA CYS A 51 -6.54 2.38 -8.62
C CYS A 51 -7.62 1.96 -9.63
N ALA A 52 -7.66 0.69 -10.02
CA ALA A 52 -8.67 0.17 -10.93
C ALA A 52 -10.10 0.35 -10.39
N TYR A 53 -10.25 0.43 -9.06
CA TYR A 53 -11.53 0.70 -8.43
C TYR A 53 -12.15 2.04 -8.87
N SER A 54 -11.34 3.02 -9.30
CA SER A 54 -11.83 4.28 -9.88
C SER A 54 -12.76 4.09 -11.10
N TYR A 55 -12.64 2.96 -11.80
CA TYR A 55 -13.48 2.55 -12.92
C TYR A 55 -14.38 1.34 -12.56
N ASN A 56 -14.67 1.16 -11.27
CA ASN A 56 -15.40 0.03 -10.71
C ASN A 56 -16.66 -0.33 -11.51
N GLU A 57 -17.52 0.64 -11.83
CA GLU A 57 -18.77 0.39 -12.55
C GLU A 57 -18.52 -0.16 -13.98
N ALA A 58 -17.63 0.48 -14.74
CA ALA A 58 -17.29 0.04 -16.09
C ALA A 58 -16.62 -1.34 -16.13
N LEU A 59 -15.73 -1.61 -15.18
CA LEU A 59 -15.05 -2.91 -15.05
C LEU A 59 -16.03 -4.03 -14.64
N ARG A 60 -16.94 -3.76 -13.70
CA ARG A 60 -17.95 -4.75 -13.27
C ARG A 60 -18.99 -5.06 -14.32
N GLN A 61 -19.34 -4.07 -15.16
CA GLN A 61 -20.27 -4.23 -16.27
C GLN A 61 -19.63 -4.83 -17.54
N GLY A 62 -18.29 -5.00 -17.54
CA GLY A 62 -17.54 -5.45 -18.72
C GLY A 62 -17.47 -4.41 -19.85
N ALA A 63 -17.80 -3.16 -19.55
CA ALA A 63 -17.61 -2.04 -20.48
C ALA A 63 -16.15 -1.60 -20.59
N MET A 64 -15.32 -2.02 -19.65
CA MET A 64 -13.85 -1.84 -19.60
C MET A 64 -13.22 -3.17 -19.17
N THR A 65 -12.09 -3.52 -19.76
CA THR A 65 -11.24 -4.65 -19.34
C THR A 65 -10.03 -4.13 -18.54
N MET A 66 -9.27 -5.03 -17.91
CA MET A 66 -8.02 -4.64 -17.25
C MET A 66 -6.95 -4.20 -18.26
N GLU A 67 -6.99 -4.72 -19.47
CA GLU A 67 -6.18 -4.27 -20.59
C GLU A 67 -6.54 -2.82 -20.98
N ASP A 68 -7.84 -2.49 -21.06
CA ASP A 68 -8.31 -1.14 -21.34
C ASP A 68 -7.93 -0.17 -20.20
N PHE A 69 -7.95 -0.62 -18.95
CA PHE A 69 -7.54 0.18 -17.80
C PHE A 69 -6.03 0.53 -17.89
N ILE A 70 -5.17 -0.43 -18.26
CA ILE A 70 -3.74 -0.16 -18.50
C ILE A 70 -3.57 0.88 -19.62
N LEU A 71 -4.30 0.74 -20.72
CA LEU A 71 -4.25 1.70 -21.83
C LEU A 71 -4.82 3.07 -21.44
N LYS A 72 -5.83 3.12 -20.57
CA LYS A 72 -6.33 4.36 -19.98
C LYS A 72 -5.27 5.08 -19.15
N ALA A 73 -4.45 4.34 -18.41
CA ALA A 73 -3.31 4.93 -17.69
C ALA A 73 -2.28 5.57 -18.63
N VAL A 74 -2.05 4.99 -19.81
CA VAL A 74 -1.21 5.58 -20.86
C VAL A 74 -1.81 6.90 -21.37
N GLU A 75 -3.12 6.90 -21.68
CA GLU A 75 -3.85 8.10 -22.10
C GLU A 75 -3.74 9.20 -21.04
N LEU A 76 -3.91 8.85 -19.77
CA LEU A 76 -3.82 9.77 -18.63
C LEU A 76 -2.36 10.07 -18.22
N ARG A 77 -1.34 9.51 -18.89
CA ARG A 77 0.09 9.73 -18.60
C ARG A 77 0.48 9.41 -17.16
N LEU A 78 -0.11 8.37 -16.59
CA LEU A 78 0.18 7.92 -15.23
C LEU A 78 1.53 7.19 -15.16
N ALA A 79 2.20 7.30 -14.01
CA ALA A 79 3.41 6.55 -13.72
C ALA A 79 3.12 5.07 -13.39
N GLY A 80 1.93 4.79 -12.83
CA GLY A 80 1.54 3.43 -12.50
C GLY A 80 0.06 3.25 -12.23
N VAL A 81 -0.33 1.99 -12.10
CA VAL A 81 -1.69 1.55 -11.80
C VAL A 81 -1.72 0.55 -10.66
N ASP A 82 -2.74 0.65 -9.82
CA ASP A 82 -3.07 -0.34 -8.80
C ASP A 82 -4.13 -1.30 -9.34
N MET A 83 -3.75 -2.58 -9.44
CA MET A 83 -4.54 -3.63 -10.07
C MET A 83 -5.48 -4.27 -9.06
N THR A 84 -6.73 -3.79 -8.98
CA THR A 84 -7.74 -4.43 -8.13
C THR A 84 -8.09 -5.80 -8.68
N VAL A 85 -7.76 -6.85 -7.93
CA VAL A 85 -7.84 -8.25 -8.40
C VAL A 85 -9.26 -8.74 -8.71
N TYR A 86 -10.30 -8.02 -8.23
CA TYR A 86 -11.71 -8.37 -8.48
C TYR A 86 -12.08 -8.34 -9.97
N TYR A 87 -11.34 -7.58 -10.78
CA TYR A 87 -11.63 -7.36 -12.19
C TYR A 87 -10.76 -8.19 -13.13
N LEU A 88 -9.85 -8.99 -12.56
CA LEU A 88 -9.07 -9.95 -13.35
C LEU A 88 -9.99 -11.04 -13.90
N LYS A 89 -9.99 -11.26 -15.21
CA LYS A 89 -10.78 -12.32 -15.85
C LYS A 89 -10.24 -13.72 -15.57
N SER A 90 -8.96 -13.83 -15.20
CA SER A 90 -8.28 -15.06 -14.83
C SER A 90 -7.08 -14.76 -13.94
N THR A 91 -6.65 -15.76 -13.15
CA THR A 91 -5.38 -15.76 -12.44
C THR A 91 -4.35 -16.70 -13.09
N ASP A 92 -4.61 -17.16 -14.30
CA ASP A 92 -3.67 -18.00 -15.05
C ASP A 92 -2.42 -17.21 -15.41
N PRO A 93 -1.21 -17.78 -15.25
CA PRO A 93 0.05 -17.10 -15.53
C PRO A 93 0.12 -16.48 -16.92
N GLU A 94 -0.40 -17.15 -17.95
CA GLU A 94 -0.41 -16.62 -19.31
C GLU A 94 -1.15 -15.28 -19.40
N TYR A 95 -2.31 -15.17 -18.74
CA TYR A 95 -3.08 -13.93 -18.70
C TYR A 95 -2.36 -12.84 -17.90
N LEU A 96 -1.87 -13.16 -16.71
CA LEU A 96 -1.16 -12.22 -15.85
C LEU A 96 0.11 -11.68 -16.55
N HIS A 97 0.86 -12.56 -17.21
CA HIS A 97 2.03 -12.17 -17.99
C HIS A 97 1.66 -11.30 -19.20
N SER A 98 0.50 -11.52 -19.82
CA SER A 98 0.03 -10.66 -20.92
C SER A 98 -0.23 -9.23 -20.46
N LEU A 99 -0.85 -9.05 -19.28
CA LEU A 99 -1.05 -7.73 -18.66
C LEU A 99 0.28 -7.06 -18.29
N ARG A 100 1.19 -7.82 -17.67
CA ARG A 100 2.55 -7.35 -17.34
C ARG A 100 3.31 -6.90 -18.59
N HIS A 101 3.23 -7.68 -19.67
CA HIS A 101 3.87 -7.33 -20.95
C HIS A 101 3.26 -6.06 -21.55
N LEU A 102 1.93 -5.93 -21.52
CA LEU A 102 1.22 -4.75 -22.01
C LEU A 102 1.67 -3.49 -21.24
N ALA A 103 1.67 -3.54 -19.91
CA ALA A 103 2.11 -2.44 -19.05
C ALA A 103 3.57 -2.05 -19.33
N TYR A 104 4.47 -3.04 -19.42
CA TYR A 104 5.87 -2.81 -19.73
C TYR A 104 6.09 -2.11 -21.09
N LYS A 105 5.38 -2.56 -22.15
CA LYS A 105 5.45 -1.94 -23.47
C LYS A 105 5.12 -0.45 -23.49
N HIS A 106 4.27 -0.04 -22.56
CA HIS A 106 3.78 1.34 -22.46
C HIS A 106 4.42 2.13 -21.31
N ALA A 107 5.45 1.57 -20.66
CA ALA A 107 6.15 2.17 -19.52
C ALA A 107 5.21 2.54 -18.36
N VAL A 108 4.14 1.77 -18.14
CA VAL A 108 3.25 1.85 -16.98
C VAL A 108 3.72 0.83 -15.96
N ALA A 109 3.98 1.27 -14.71
CA ALA A 109 4.29 0.34 -13.62
C ALA A 109 3.01 -0.24 -13.01
N PHE A 110 3.06 -1.47 -12.51
CA PHE A 110 2.08 -1.91 -11.53
C PHE A 110 2.53 -1.41 -10.15
N SER A 111 1.85 -0.36 -9.66
CA SER A 111 2.16 0.28 -8.37
C SER A 111 1.77 -0.60 -7.20
N GLY A 112 0.80 -1.49 -7.41
CA GLY A 112 0.30 -2.46 -6.45
C GLY A 112 -0.79 -3.33 -7.03
N CYS A 113 -1.24 -4.26 -6.20
CA CYS A 113 -2.50 -4.97 -6.33
C CYS A 113 -3.37 -4.70 -5.11
N ALA A 114 -4.68 -4.86 -5.23
CA ALA A 114 -5.61 -4.72 -4.13
C ALA A 114 -6.57 -5.91 -4.07
N CYS A 115 -6.65 -6.58 -2.91
CA CYS A 115 -7.60 -7.67 -2.69
C CYS A 115 -8.53 -7.37 -1.50
N GLY A 116 -9.69 -8.08 -1.44
CA GLY A 116 -10.73 -7.89 -0.42
C GLY A 116 -10.61 -8.81 0.79
N VAL A 117 -9.43 -9.36 1.05
CA VAL A 117 -9.26 -10.27 2.19
C VAL A 117 -9.17 -9.49 3.49
N SER A 118 -10.01 -9.85 4.47
CA SER A 118 -10.02 -9.31 5.83
C SER A 118 -9.38 -10.29 6.80
N MET A 119 -8.53 -9.77 7.69
CA MET A 119 -7.76 -10.57 8.64
C MET A 119 -8.47 -10.76 9.99
N VAL A 120 -9.37 -9.86 10.37
CA VAL A 120 -10.05 -9.91 11.66
C VAL A 120 -11.06 -11.05 11.73
N GLN A 121 -10.66 -12.14 12.35
CA GLN A 121 -11.49 -13.33 12.57
C GLN A 121 -11.34 -13.82 13.99
N ALA A 122 -12.43 -13.93 14.74
CA ALA A 122 -12.41 -14.46 16.13
C ALA A 122 -11.99 -15.93 16.16
N ASP A 123 -12.42 -16.70 15.16
CA ASP A 123 -12.06 -18.11 14.98
C ASP A 123 -10.65 -18.26 14.42
N ALA A 124 -9.79 -19.03 15.09
CA ALA A 124 -8.39 -19.22 14.71
C ALA A 124 -8.23 -19.92 13.36
N GLN A 125 -9.14 -20.88 13.01
CA GLN A 125 -9.07 -21.55 11.71
C GLN A 125 -9.42 -20.58 10.58
N LYS A 126 -10.44 -19.74 10.76
CA LYS A 126 -10.79 -18.69 9.78
C LYS A 126 -9.69 -17.66 9.61
N ARG A 127 -8.95 -17.32 10.69
CA ARG A 127 -7.76 -16.47 10.55
C ARG A 127 -6.69 -17.12 9.71
N ALA A 128 -6.39 -18.39 9.96
CA ALA A 128 -5.44 -19.16 9.15
C ALA A 128 -5.87 -19.27 7.68
N ASP A 129 -7.17 -19.42 7.43
CA ASP A 129 -7.73 -19.43 6.07
C ASP A 129 -7.62 -18.06 5.39
N SER A 130 -7.79 -16.96 6.12
CA SER A 130 -7.53 -15.60 5.60
C SER A 130 -6.07 -15.42 5.21
N VAL A 131 -5.12 -15.90 6.01
CA VAL A 131 -3.69 -15.87 5.67
C VAL A 131 -3.42 -16.62 4.37
N LYS A 132 -3.96 -17.84 4.20
CA LYS A 132 -3.82 -18.61 2.95
C LYS A 132 -4.43 -17.89 1.72
N GLN A 133 -5.51 -17.15 1.92
CA GLN A 133 -6.07 -16.35 0.84
C GLN A 133 -5.15 -15.18 0.47
N ILE A 134 -4.51 -14.54 1.47
CA ILE A 134 -3.50 -13.50 1.23
C ILE A 134 -2.30 -14.09 0.49
N GLU A 135 -1.77 -15.25 0.92
CA GLU A 135 -0.68 -15.95 0.23
C GLU A 135 -0.98 -16.20 -1.25
N LYS A 136 -2.20 -16.67 -1.57
CA LYS A 136 -2.64 -16.80 -2.96
C LYS A 136 -2.59 -15.49 -3.74
N TRP A 137 -3.03 -14.38 -3.14
CA TRP A 137 -2.99 -13.08 -3.80
C TRP A 137 -1.59 -12.50 -3.87
N VAL A 138 -0.70 -12.85 -2.94
CA VAL A 138 0.73 -12.58 -3.05
C VAL A 138 1.32 -13.27 -4.28
N ASP A 139 0.95 -14.54 -4.55
CA ASP A 139 1.39 -15.26 -5.75
C ASP A 139 0.92 -14.57 -7.04
N VAL A 140 -0.35 -14.14 -7.09
CA VAL A 140 -0.89 -13.39 -8.24
C VAL A 140 -0.18 -12.05 -8.41
N THR A 141 0.14 -11.36 -7.32
CA THR A 141 0.86 -10.07 -7.32
C THR A 141 2.29 -10.25 -7.87
N ASP A 142 2.96 -11.34 -7.49
CA ASP A 142 4.29 -11.73 -7.99
C ASP A 142 4.27 -11.99 -9.51
N GLU A 143 3.31 -12.79 -9.98
CA GLU A 143 3.13 -13.10 -11.40
C GLU A 143 2.81 -11.85 -12.24
N LEU A 144 2.03 -10.91 -11.71
CA LEU A 144 1.82 -9.60 -12.33
C LEU A 144 3.08 -8.75 -12.35
N GLY A 145 4.02 -8.98 -11.41
CA GLY A 145 5.24 -8.21 -11.26
C GLY A 145 5.04 -6.91 -10.47
N ALA A 146 4.02 -6.84 -9.62
CA ALA A 146 3.86 -5.80 -8.62
C ALA A 146 4.58 -6.16 -7.32
N SER A 147 4.98 -5.16 -6.53
CA SER A 147 5.70 -5.35 -5.26
C SER A 147 4.91 -4.89 -4.04
N HIS A 148 3.62 -4.65 -4.21
CA HIS A 148 2.72 -4.21 -3.14
C HIS A 148 1.36 -4.90 -3.29
N LEU A 149 0.77 -5.34 -2.17
CA LEU A 149 -0.58 -5.89 -2.12
C LEU A 149 -1.36 -5.24 -0.98
N ARG A 150 -2.44 -4.53 -1.32
CA ARG A 150 -3.37 -3.99 -0.34
C ARG A 150 -4.31 -5.10 0.17
N ILE A 151 -4.47 -5.13 1.49
CA ILE A 151 -5.35 -6.02 2.24
C ILE A 151 -6.15 -5.21 3.25
N PHE A 152 -7.20 -5.81 3.85
CA PHE A 152 -7.98 -5.18 4.92
C PHE A 152 -7.68 -5.80 6.29
N ALA A 153 -7.70 -4.97 7.33
CA ALA A 153 -7.83 -5.47 8.69
C ALA A 153 -9.21 -6.09 8.90
N GLY A 154 -10.25 -5.36 8.55
CA GLY A 154 -11.64 -5.81 8.56
C GLY A 154 -12.49 -5.14 9.64
N VAL A 155 -13.79 -5.37 9.57
CA VAL A 155 -14.80 -4.84 10.49
C VAL A 155 -14.72 -5.55 11.83
N LEU A 156 -14.89 -4.79 12.93
CA LEU A 156 -14.93 -5.37 14.27
C LEU A 156 -16.13 -6.33 14.40
N PRO A 157 -15.91 -7.62 14.69
CA PRO A 157 -17.00 -8.57 14.86
C PRO A 157 -17.90 -8.17 16.03
N GLU A 158 -19.21 -8.44 15.90
CA GLU A 158 -20.19 -8.14 16.94
C GLU A 158 -19.78 -8.79 18.28
N GLY A 159 -19.80 -8.02 19.35
CA GLY A 159 -19.42 -8.44 20.71
C GLY A 159 -17.91 -8.60 20.94
N ALA A 160 -17.08 -8.44 19.92
CA ALA A 160 -15.62 -8.48 20.08
C ALA A 160 -15.09 -7.18 20.68
N LYS A 161 -14.01 -7.30 21.46
CA LYS A 161 -13.29 -6.13 21.96
C LYS A 161 -12.26 -5.71 20.90
N ILE A 162 -12.10 -4.40 20.73
CA ILE A 162 -11.12 -3.84 19.78
C ILE A 162 -9.71 -4.38 20.02
N LYS A 163 -9.30 -4.54 21.29
CA LYS A 163 -8.01 -5.10 21.64
C LYS A 163 -7.82 -6.52 21.11
N ASP A 164 -8.81 -7.39 21.26
CA ASP A 164 -8.73 -8.76 20.78
C ASP A 164 -8.69 -8.79 19.26
N ALA A 165 -9.45 -7.92 18.60
CA ALA A 165 -9.45 -7.78 17.14
C ALA A 165 -8.08 -7.31 16.59
N VAL A 166 -7.44 -6.35 17.27
CA VAL A 166 -6.06 -5.93 16.95
C VAL A 166 -5.08 -7.10 17.14
N ASP A 167 -5.21 -7.88 18.22
CA ASP A 167 -4.38 -9.07 18.44
C ASP A 167 -4.50 -10.07 17.28
N TRP A 168 -5.71 -10.32 16.78
CA TRP A 168 -5.96 -11.24 15.64
C TRP A 168 -5.38 -10.70 14.32
N VAL A 169 -5.50 -9.41 14.06
CA VAL A 169 -4.91 -8.78 12.86
C VAL A 169 -3.40 -8.85 12.92
N VAL A 170 -2.78 -8.55 14.05
CA VAL A 170 -1.33 -8.62 14.23
C VAL A 170 -0.80 -10.06 14.01
N GLU A 171 -1.51 -11.07 14.56
CA GLU A 171 -1.17 -12.49 14.34
C GLU A 171 -1.21 -12.86 12.84
N ALA A 172 -2.34 -12.55 12.18
CA ALA A 172 -2.52 -12.88 10.76
C ALA A 172 -1.53 -12.13 9.86
N MET A 173 -1.31 -10.84 10.12
CA MET A 173 -0.41 -10.03 9.32
C MET A 173 1.05 -10.45 9.46
N LYS A 174 1.51 -10.88 10.64
CA LYS A 174 2.86 -11.45 10.81
C LYS A 174 3.05 -12.67 9.92
N ALA A 175 2.12 -13.64 10.00
CA ALA A 175 2.20 -14.84 9.18
C ALA A 175 2.18 -14.54 7.68
N ALA A 176 1.31 -13.62 7.25
CA ALA A 176 1.24 -13.20 5.85
C ALA A 176 2.51 -12.47 5.39
N CYS A 177 3.12 -11.63 6.25
CA CYS A 177 4.39 -10.94 5.95
C CYS A 177 5.58 -11.90 5.85
N ASP A 178 5.59 -12.98 6.63
CA ASP A 178 6.63 -14.02 6.52
C ASP A 178 6.62 -14.69 5.14
N TYR A 179 5.44 -14.87 4.55
CA TYR A 179 5.28 -15.41 3.19
C TYR A 179 5.61 -14.35 2.13
N SER A 180 4.98 -13.18 2.20
CA SER A 180 5.13 -12.14 1.18
C SER A 180 6.57 -11.62 1.10
N GLY A 181 7.28 -11.59 2.24
CA GLY A 181 8.67 -11.19 2.31
C GLY A 181 9.63 -12.10 1.54
N GLN A 182 9.32 -13.40 1.41
CA GLN A 182 10.10 -14.32 0.58
C GLN A 182 10.05 -13.96 -0.90
N LYS A 183 9.01 -13.22 -1.32
CA LYS A 183 8.80 -12.74 -2.70
C LYS A 183 9.12 -11.25 -2.86
N GLY A 184 9.53 -10.56 -1.78
CA GLY A 184 9.81 -9.13 -1.79
C GLY A 184 8.56 -8.26 -1.95
N ILE A 185 7.39 -8.78 -1.57
CA ILE A 185 6.10 -8.08 -1.68
C ILE A 185 5.74 -7.48 -0.32
N THR A 186 5.44 -6.19 -0.32
CA THR A 186 4.95 -5.47 0.85
C THR A 186 3.43 -5.61 0.96
N LEU A 187 2.94 -5.94 2.15
CA LEU A 187 1.52 -5.93 2.47
C LEU A 187 1.14 -4.57 3.05
N GLY A 188 0.27 -3.83 2.37
CA GLY A 188 -0.31 -2.59 2.84
C GLY A 188 -1.69 -2.85 3.44
N VAL A 189 -1.85 -2.71 4.77
CA VAL A 189 -3.19 -2.75 5.36
C VAL A 189 -3.85 -1.38 5.16
N GLU A 190 -5.07 -1.38 4.63
CA GLU A 190 -5.79 -0.12 4.42
C GLU A 190 -6.39 0.40 5.72
N ASP A 191 -6.25 1.70 5.94
CA ASP A 191 -6.95 2.47 6.97
C ASP A 191 -8.42 2.65 6.55
N HIS A 192 -9.19 1.62 6.72
CA HIS A 192 -10.58 1.59 6.31
C HIS A 192 -11.50 1.67 7.55
N GLU A 193 -12.45 0.81 7.67
CA GLU A 193 -13.39 0.75 8.80
C GLU A 193 -12.91 -0.21 9.90
N GLY A 194 -13.61 -0.25 11.01
CA GLY A 194 -13.43 -1.25 12.06
C GLY A 194 -12.08 -1.14 12.76
N VAL A 195 -11.19 -2.10 12.53
CA VAL A 195 -9.94 -2.24 13.30
C VAL A 195 -8.86 -1.23 12.85
N THR A 196 -9.03 -0.58 11.71
CA THR A 196 -8.11 0.44 11.16
C THR A 196 -8.79 1.80 10.97
N GLN A 197 -9.89 2.08 11.68
CA GLN A 197 -10.69 3.30 11.52
C GLN A 197 -10.00 4.59 11.95
N ASN A 198 -8.86 4.54 12.64
CA ASN A 198 -8.09 5.70 13.08
C ASN A 198 -6.58 5.42 13.12
N ALA A 199 -5.80 6.49 13.16
CA ALA A 199 -4.35 6.44 13.11
C ALA A 199 -3.72 5.65 14.26
N ASP A 200 -4.24 5.77 15.49
CA ASP A 200 -3.65 5.12 16.66
C ASP A 200 -3.69 3.59 16.51
N LEU A 201 -4.80 3.03 16.01
CA LEU A 201 -4.94 1.60 15.75
C LEU A 201 -4.04 1.14 14.60
N CYS A 202 -3.98 1.91 13.50
CA CYS A 202 -3.09 1.61 12.38
C CYS A 202 -1.63 1.55 12.83
N ILE A 203 -1.18 2.54 13.60
CA ILE A 203 0.19 2.63 14.11
C ILE A 203 0.48 1.51 15.12
N GLU A 204 -0.46 1.20 16.02
CA GLU A 204 -0.33 0.08 16.96
C GLU A 204 -0.10 -1.24 16.21
N ILE A 205 -0.90 -1.50 15.17
CA ILE A 205 -0.75 -2.70 14.32
C ILE A 205 0.64 -2.73 13.69
N MET A 206 1.08 -1.64 13.05
CA MET A 206 2.40 -1.58 12.39
C MET A 206 3.55 -1.82 13.38
N GLN A 207 3.52 -1.18 14.54
CA GLN A 207 4.55 -1.34 15.57
C GLN A 207 4.61 -2.77 16.12
N ARG A 208 3.45 -3.41 16.29
CA ARG A 208 3.37 -4.77 16.83
C ARG A 208 3.68 -5.85 15.80
N VAL A 209 3.33 -5.63 14.53
CA VAL A 209 3.74 -6.50 13.42
C VAL A 209 5.24 -6.44 13.23
N ASN A 210 5.82 -5.24 13.19
CA ASN A 210 7.26 -4.99 13.12
C ASN A 210 7.97 -5.82 12.03
N SER A 211 7.38 -5.87 10.82
CA SER A 211 7.95 -6.53 9.65
C SER A 211 8.34 -5.49 8.60
N PRO A 212 9.50 -5.61 7.92
CA PRO A 212 9.87 -4.71 6.82
C PRO A 212 8.96 -4.86 5.59
N TYR A 213 8.11 -5.88 5.56
CA TYR A 213 7.12 -6.14 4.52
C TYR A 213 5.70 -5.75 4.95
N ALA A 214 5.56 -5.04 6.07
CA ALA A 214 4.29 -4.49 6.53
C ALA A 214 4.27 -2.98 6.35
N GLY A 215 3.14 -2.44 5.88
CA GLY A 215 2.91 -1.02 5.78
C GLY A 215 1.42 -0.69 5.76
N ILE A 216 1.11 0.59 5.63
CA ILE A 216 -0.23 1.10 5.47
C ILE A 216 -0.46 1.45 4.00
N ASN A 217 -1.51 0.89 3.38
CA ASN A 217 -2.10 1.46 2.19
C ASN A 217 -2.98 2.61 2.65
N LEU A 218 -2.41 3.81 2.65
CA LEU A 218 -3.02 4.97 3.29
C LEU A 218 -4.04 5.61 2.33
N ASP A 219 -5.32 5.33 2.54
CA ASP A 219 -6.39 6.10 1.91
C ASP A 219 -6.74 7.28 2.82
N ILE A 220 -6.14 8.42 2.51
CA ILE A 220 -6.26 9.60 3.36
C ILE A 220 -7.70 10.08 3.54
N THR A 221 -8.63 9.64 2.71
CA THR A 221 -10.02 10.06 2.72
C THR A 221 -10.91 9.21 3.62
N ASN A 222 -10.39 8.11 4.14
CA ASN A 222 -11.09 7.26 5.11
C ASN A 222 -11.04 7.82 6.54
N PHE A 223 -10.07 8.68 6.87
CA PHE A 223 -10.03 9.31 8.19
C PHE A 223 -11.10 10.38 8.34
N THR A 224 -11.82 10.30 9.45
CA THR A 224 -12.76 11.34 9.90
C THR A 224 -12.15 12.13 11.04
N ALA A 225 -12.56 13.40 11.18
CA ALA A 225 -12.18 14.21 12.33
C ALA A 225 -12.72 13.58 13.63
N THR A 226 -11.88 13.52 14.66
CA THR A 226 -12.28 13.11 16.01
C THR A 226 -12.15 14.31 16.96
N PRO A 227 -12.73 14.26 18.16
CA PRO A 227 -12.54 15.32 19.16
C PRO A 227 -11.06 15.56 19.54
N ALA A 228 -10.19 14.56 19.33
CA ALA A 228 -8.77 14.62 19.69
C ALA A 228 -7.86 14.98 18.50
N GLN A 229 -8.26 14.62 17.27
CA GLN A 229 -7.41 14.78 16.07
C GLN A 229 -8.26 15.15 14.86
N ASP A 230 -7.79 16.08 14.04
CA ASP A 230 -8.34 16.28 12.70
C ASP A 230 -7.85 15.17 11.74
N ALA A 231 -8.50 15.01 10.58
CA ALA A 231 -8.12 13.99 9.60
C ALA A 231 -6.66 14.16 9.14
N TYR A 232 -6.20 15.38 8.94
CA TYR A 232 -4.82 15.65 8.50
C TYR A 232 -3.77 15.35 9.58
N ALA A 233 -4.12 15.46 10.87
CA ALA A 233 -3.23 15.02 11.94
C ALA A 233 -3.09 13.49 11.94
N GLN A 234 -4.16 12.76 11.64
CA GLN A 234 -4.14 11.30 11.49
C GLN A 234 -3.31 10.89 10.26
N ILE A 235 -3.49 11.56 9.12
CA ILE A 235 -2.68 11.36 7.92
C ILE A 235 -1.19 11.58 8.25
N ALA A 236 -0.85 12.69 8.91
CA ALA A 236 0.53 13.00 9.26
C ALA A 236 1.15 11.96 10.22
N ALA A 237 0.37 11.37 11.11
CA ALA A 237 0.82 10.31 12.01
C ALA A 237 1.06 8.98 11.27
N CYS A 238 0.24 8.64 10.25
CA CYS A 238 0.33 7.39 9.50
C CYS A 238 1.35 7.43 8.37
N ILE A 239 1.65 8.61 7.78
CA ILE A 239 2.52 8.71 6.60
C ILE A 239 3.90 8.06 6.75
N PRO A 240 4.55 8.02 7.94
CA PRO A 240 5.82 7.30 8.10
C PRO A 240 5.72 5.78 7.85
N TYR A 241 4.53 5.21 7.92
CA TYR A 241 4.25 3.79 7.69
C TYR A 241 3.59 3.54 6.33
N ALA A 242 3.27 4.60 5.56
CA ALA A 242 2.59 4.47 4.29
C ALA A 242 3.51 3.84 3.23
N THR A 243 3.01 2.81 2.57
CA THR A 243 3.67 2.11 1.46
C THR A 243 2.99 2.36 0.12
N HIS A 244 1.75 2.83 0.14
CA HIS A 244 0.97 3.30 -0.98
C HIS A 244 -0.03 4.33 -0.46
N ILE A 245 -0.42 5.31 -1.28
CA ILE A 245 -1.45 6.30 -0.94
C ILE A 245 -2.59 6.20 -1.94
N HIS A 246 -3.81 6.08 -1.41
CA HIS A 246 -5.05 6.29 -2.15
C HIS A 246 -5.65 7.64 -1.81
N ILE A 247 -6.33 8.25 -2.76
CA ILE A 247 -6.97 9.56 -2.58
C ILE A 247 -8.21 9.72 -3.44
N ARG A 248 -9.25 10.27 -2.81
CA ARG A 248 -10.46 10.81 -3.44
C ARG A 248 -10.43 12.32 -3.35
N ASP A 249 -11.34 12.98 -4.03
CA ASP A 249 -11.53 14.44 -3.92
C ASP A 249 -12.30 14.88 -2.65
N HIS A 250 -12.99 13.93 -1.98
CA HIS A 250 -13.78 14.16 -0.77
C HIS A 250 -13.47 13.10 0.29
N PHE A 251 -13.55 13.50 1.56
CA PHE A 251 -13.60 12.58 2.69
C PHE A 251 -14.92 11.79 2.72
N TYR A 252 -15.00 10.76 3.52
CA TYR A 252 -16.21 9.94 3.67
C TYR A 252 -17.43 10.72 4.18
N ASP A 253 -17.22 11.83 4.88
CA ASP A 253 -18.27 12.75 5.33
C ASP A 253 -18.68 13.79 4.26
N HIS A 254 -18.22 13.60 3.02
CA HIS A 254 -18.42 14.45 1.86
C HIS A 254 -17.79 15.85 1.95
N THR A 255 -16.93 16.11 2.92
CA THR A 255 -16.16 17.36 2.93
C THR A 255 -15.03 17.29 1.89
N PRO A 256 -14.79 18.37 1.11
CA PRO A 256 -13.70 18.39 0.14
C PRO A 256 -12.34 18.23 0.80
N VAL A 257 -11.44 17.51 0.15
CA VAL A 257 -10.05 17.38 0.59
C VAL A 257 -9.27 18.65 0.24
N ASP A 258 -8.59 19.25 1.21
CA ASP A 258 -7.53 20.23 0.92
C ASP A 258 -6.30 19.48 0.39
N MET A 259 -6.29 19.29 -0.93
CA MET A 259 -5.25 18.54 -1.64
C MET A 259 -3.85 19.16 -1.42
N ASP A 260 -3.74 20.48 -1.40
CA ASP A 260 -2.45 21.17 -1.17
C ASP A 260 -1.91 20.88 0.23
N ARG A 261 -2.77 20.85 1.25
CA ARG A 261 -2.42 20.48 2.62
C ARG A 261 -1.95 19.03 2.72
N ALA A 262 -2.65 18.10 2.06
CA ALA A 262 -2.28 16.69 2.04
C ALA A 262 -0.88 16.49 1.41
N TRP A 263 -0.62 17.07 0.25
CA TRP A 263 0.69 16.95 -0.42
C TRP A 263 1.83 17.60 0.36
N LYS A 264 1.58 18.69 1.09
CA LYS A 264 2.56 19.24 2.03
C LYS A 264 2.96 18.26 3.11
N ILE A 265 1.99 17.51 3.65
CA ILE A 265 2.25 16.45 4.65
C ILE A 265 3.14 15.37 4.03
N PHE A 266 2.80 14.87 2.84
CA PHE A 266 3.60 13.85 2.14
C PHE A 266 5.03 14.32 1.88
N ALA A 267 5.19 15.55 1.39
CA ALA A 267 6.49 16.12 1.09
C ALA A 267 7.33 16.34 2.35
N GLN A 268 6.74 16.88 3.42
CA GLN A 268 7.43 17.10 4.68
C GLN A 268 7.90 15.80 5.35
N ALA A 269 7.12 14.72 5.21
CA ALA A 269 7.50 13.41 5.68
C ALA A 269 8.57 12.72 4.79
N GLY A 270 8.85 13.27 3.60
CA GLY A 270 9.76 12.67 2.64
C GLY A 270 9.21 11.37 2.01
N TYR A 271 7.88 11.29 1.83
CA TYR A 271 7.26 10.11 1.23
C TYR A 271 7.78 9.85 -0.18
N GLN A 272 8.07 8.58 -0.47
CA GLN A 272 8.50 8.12 -1.79
C GLN A 272 7.62 6.97 -2.21
N GLY A 273 6.75 7.20 -3.19
CA GLY A 273 5.83 6.17 -3.65
C GLY A 273 4.72 6.73 -4.53
N PHE A 274 3.76 5.88 -4.80
CA PHE A 274 2.61 6.23 -5.61
C PHE A 274 1.54 6.94 -4.79
N VAL A 275 0.91 7.94 -5.40
CA VAL A 275 -0.32 8.59 -4.94
C VAL A 275 -1.36 8.32 -6.02
N SER A 276 -2.25 7.39 -5.74
CA SER A 276 -3.18 6.83 -6.70
C SER A 276 -4.60 7.39 -6.50
N ALA A 277 -5.19 7.87 -7.57
CA ALA A 277 -6.62 8.17 -7.56
C ALA A 277 -7.42 6.91 -7.23
N GLU A 278 -8.32 6.99 -6.26
CA GLU A 278 -9.38 6.02 -6.01
C GLU A 278 -10.73 6.73 -6.07
N TYR A 279 -11.12 7.11 -7.27
CA TYR A 279 -12.31 7.91 -7.49
C TYR A 279 -13.59 7.14 -7.13
N GLU A 280 -14.50 7.79 -6.40
CA GLU A 280 -15.75 7.19 -5.95
C GLU A 280 -16.96 7.87 -6.61
N GLN A 281 -17.45 7.26 -7.69
CA GLN A 281 -18.58 7.78 -8.45
C GLN A 281 -19.92 7.72 -7.69
N SER A 282 -20.01 6.90 -6.64
CA SER A 282 -21.22 6.73 -5.84
C SER A 282 -21.51 7.90 -4.88
N PHE A 283 -20.56 8.79 -4.67
CA PHE A 283 -20.77 9.95 -3.80
C PHE A 283 -21.78 10.94 -4.46
N PRO A 284 -22.60 11.60 -3.63
CA PRO A 284 -23.50 12.65 -4.13
C PRO A 284 -22.71 13.69 -4.92
N ASP A 285 -23.29 14.10 -6.06
CA ASP A 285 -22.72 15.10 -6.98
C ASP A 285 -21.42 14.67 -7.70
N SER A 286 -20.96 13.44 -7.54
CA SER A 286 -19.83 12.90 -8.29
C SER A 286 -20.15 12.77 -9.78
N LEU A 287 -19.19 13.10 -10.61
CA LEU A 287 -19.27 12.89 -12.05
C LEU A 287 -19.10 11.40 -12.39
N PRO A 288 -19.59 10.94 -13.56
CA PRO A 288 -19.23 9.61 -14.05
C PRO A 288 -17.70 9.42 -14.08
N SER A 289 -17.20 8.22 -13.74
CA SER A 289 -15.75 7.93 -13.69
C SER A 289 -15.00 8.32 -14.96
N ALA A 290 -15.64 8.18 -16.12
CA ALA A 290 -15.05 8.60 -17.41
C ALA A 290 -14.68 10.10 -17.46
N THR A 291 -15.32 10.94 -16.65
CA THR A 291 -15.06 12.39 -16.55
C THR A 291 -14.32 12.73 -15.24
N GLY A 292 -14.77 12.18 -14.12
CA GLY A 292 -14.24 12.54 -12.80
C GLY A 292 -12.81 12.05 -12.58
N VAL A 293 -12.50 10.82 -13.03
CA VAL A 293 -11.13 10.28 -12.89
C VAL A 293 -10.07 11.12 -13.60
N PRO A 294 -10.24 11.53 -14.88
CA PRO A 294 -9.30 12.44 -15.53
C PRO A 294 -9.06 13.75 -14.76
N ILE A 295 -10.12 14.36 -14.22
CA ILE A 295 -10.01 15.61 -13.45
C ILE A 295 -9.17 15.40 -12.18
N LEU A 296 -9.47 14.36 -11.41
CA LEU A 296 -8.72 14.02 -10.20
C LEU A 296 -7.26 13.68 -10.52
N VAL A 297 -7.02 12.94 -11.59
CA VAL A 297 -5.67 12.57 -12.04
C VAL A 297 -4.86 13.80 -12.45
N ASP A 298 -5.44 14.74 -13.18
CA ASP A 298 -4.75 15.99 -13.58
C ASP A 298 -4.31 16.80 -12.35
N GLU A 299 -5.15 16.87 -11.31
CA GLU A 299 -4.80 17.52 -10.04
C GLU A 299 -3.68 16.78 -9.30
N ILE A 300 -3.78 15.45 -9.18
CA ILE A 300 -2.73 14.60 -8.58
C ILE A 300 -1.40 14.83 -9.30
N GLN A 301 -1.38 14.82 -10.63
CA GLN A 301 -0.15 15.04 -11.41
C GLN A 301 0.46 16.42 -11.16
N ALA A 302 -0.37 17.46 -11.15
CA ALA A 302 0.08 18.82 -10.87
C ALA A 302 0.72 18.93 -9.48
N LEU A 303 0.09 18.32 -8.47
CA LEU A 303 0.58 18.32 -7.10
C LEU A 303 1.82 17.43 -6.91
N CYS A 304 1.85 16.24 -7.52
CA CYS A 304 3.05 15.41 -7.52
C CYS A 304 4.25 16.15 -8.12
N LYS A 305 4.07 16.85 -9.23
CA LYS A 305 5.11 17.69 -9.84
C LYS A 305 5.53 18.86 -8.94
N LYS A 306 4.58 19.51 -8.26
CA LYS A 306 4.83 20.65 -7.38
C LYS A 306 5.61 20.28 -6.12
N TYR A 307 5.31 19.11 -5.55
CA TYR A 307 5.80 18.70 -4.24
C TYR A 307 6.90 17.63 -4.26
N SER A 308 7.17 16.99 -5.39
CA SER A 308 8.36 16.14 -5.51
C SER A 308 9.63 16.98 -5.46
N SER A 309 10.62 16.46 -4.73
CA SER A 309 11.95 17.12 -4.57
C SER A 309 12.90 16.78 -5.70
N VAL A 310 12.48 15.95 -6.66
CA VAL A 310 13.30 15.43 -7.77
C VAL A 310 12.53 15.56 -9.07
#